data_9a4e10034d34fc1ff4ecac8f3887a45c
#
_entry.id   9a4e10034d34fc1ff4ecac8f3887a45c
#
_cell.length_a   1.000
_cell.length_b   1.000
_cell.length_c   1.000
_cell.angle_alpha   90.00
_cell.angle_beta   90.00
_cell.angle_gamma   90.00
#
_symmetry.space_group_name_H-M   'P 1'
#
loop_
_entity.id
_entity.type
_entity.pdbx_description
1 polymer ?
#
loop_
_entity_poly.entity_id
_entity_poly.type
_entity_poly.pdbx_seq_one_letter_code
_entity_poly.pdbx_strand_id
1 'polypeptide(L)'
;MGGCKGSTGPSCLNPKTAKPYALDFPLITINDIVSAQKHLIDYLGIEKLLSVVGGSMGGQQVLSWLVNYPNNLCSAVPIATTIKHSPQQIAFNEVGRQAIMADGHWKSGNYYEGPTPSKGLAVARMIGHITYMSDKSMAEKFGRTKKGAGEPFKFTADFEVEGYLRYRGDNFVKRFDANSYLYITKAMDNFDASGGRRFDEVLQDSKVKVLVISFKSDWLYPAYQSKEIVKACKLAGVETTYCEIDSTYGHDAFLLEVEEETHLIKHFLKRIFYAYEVTGDYGA
;
A
#
# COMPACT_ATOMS: atom_id res chain seq x y z
N MET A 1 -11.95 -2.04 -3.92
CA MET A 1 -12.15 -3.20 -4.83
C MET A 1 -11.03 -4.19 -4.59
N GLY A 2 -11.17 -5.43 -5.08
CA GLY A 2 -10.14 -6.47 -4.98
C GLY A 2 -10.30 -7.45 -3.81
N GLY A 3 -11.37 -7.41 -3.04
CA GLY A 3 -11.70 -8.40 -2.00
C GLY A 3 -11.23 -8.05 -0.59
N CYS A 4 -10.69 -6.83 -0.36
CA CYS A 4 -10.34 -6.40 0.98
C CYS A 4 -11.55 -5.85 1.73
N LYS A 5 -11.69 -6.23 3.03
CA LYS A 5 -12.69 -5.66 3.96
C LYS A 5 -14.12 -5.61 3.41
N GLY A 6 -14.55 -6.69 2.74
CA GLY A 6 -15.90 -6.81 2.19
C GLY A 6 -16.11 -6.14 0.83
N SER A 7 -15.10 -5.54 0.24
CA SER A 7 -15.19 -5.04 -1.13
C SER A 7 -15.26 -6.19 -2.14
N THR A 8 -15.90 -5.95 -3.29
CA THR A 8 -16.03 -6.95 -4.36
C THR A 8 -14.66 -7.45 -4.82
N GLY A 9 -14.51 -8.76 -4.92
CA GLY A 9 -13.25 -9.42 -5.27
C GLY A 9 -13.47 -10.84 -5.83
N PRO A 10 -12.38 -11.59 -6.05
CA PRO A 10 -12.42 -12.94 -6.62
C PRO A 10 -13.33 -13.93 -5.90
N SER A 11 -13.51 -13.81 -4.59
CA SER A 11 -14.38 -14.68 -3.78
C SER A 11 -15.87 -14.36 -3.91
N CYS A 12 -16.25 -13.22 -4.52
CA CYS A 12 -17.65 -12.84 -4.73
C CYS A 12 -18.28 -13.67 -5.83
N LEU A 13 -19.60 -13.88 -5.71
CA LEU A 13 -20.36 -14.59 -6.74
C LEU A 13 -20.45 -13.77 -8.03
N ASN A 14 -20.10 -14.39 -9.13
CA ASN A 14 -20.34 -13.86 -10.46
C ASN A 14 -21.84 -13.98 -10.78
N PRO A 15 -22.57 -12.88 -11.03
CA PRO A 15 -24.01 -12.92 -11.28
C PRO A 15 -24.43 -13.70 -12.53
N LYS A 16 -23.49 -13.94 -13.46
CA LYS A 16 -23.76 -14.71 -14.68
C LYS A 16 -23.69 -16.22 -14.47
N THR A 17 -22.87 -16.68 -13.52
CA THR A 17 -22.59 -18.11 -13.31
C THR A 17 -23.07 -18.62 -11.96
N ALA A 18 -23.43 -17.73 -11.02
CA ALA A 18 -23.71 -18.02 -9.62
C ALA A 18 -22.58 -18.76 -8.86
N LYS A 19 -21.36 -18.70 -9.39
CA LYS A 19 -20.13 -19.24 -8.78
C LYS A 19 -19.18 -18.10 -8.42
N PRO A 20 -18.21 -18.31 -7.50
CA PRO A 20 -17.16 -17.33 -7.27
C PRO A 20 -16.46 -16.94 -8.58
N TYR A 21 -16.08 -15.67 -8.70
CA TYR A 21 -15.34 -15.21 -9.89
C TYR A 21 -14.02 -15.97 -10.07
N ALA A 22 -13.35 -16.30 -8.97
CA ALA A 22 -12.00 -16.88 -9.02
C ALA A 22 -11.07 -16.03 -9.91
N LEU A 23 -10.38 -16.64 -10.88
CA LEU A 23 -9.51 -15.91 -11.83
C LEU A 23 -10.28 -15.25 -12.99
N ASP A 24 -11.59 -15.45 -13.10
CA ASP A 24 -12.45 -14.67 -14.02
C ASP A 24 -12.80 -13.28 -13.46
N PHE A 25 -12.37 -12.96 -12.22
CA PHE A 25 -12.52 -11.62 -11.69
C PHE A 25 -11.77 -10.63 -12.58
N PRO A 26 -12.34 -9.47 -12.93
CA PRO A 26 -11.66 -8.49 -13.76
C PRO A 26 -10.31 -8.08 -13.18
N LEU A 27 -9.29 -7.95 -14.02
CA LEU A 27 -8.04 -7.32 -13.59
C LEU A 27 -8.33 -5.87 -13.21
N ILE A 28 -7.99 -5.54 -11.97
CA ILE A 28 -8.14 -4.19 -11.43
C ILE A 28 -6.78 -3.52 -11.32
N THR A 29 -6.77 -2.22 -11.51
CA THR A 29 -5.60 -1.36 -11.32
C THR A 29 -5.80 -0.41 -10.14
N ILE A 30 -4.73 0.26 -9.70
CA ILE A 30 -4.83 1.36 -8.73
C ILE A 30 -5.72 2.48 -9.28
N ASN A 31 -5.66 2.76 -10.58
CA ASN A 31 -6.52 3.77 -11.21
C ASN A 31 -8.00 3.39 -11.18
N ASP A 32 -8.36 2.11 -11.34
CA ASP A 32 -9.74 1.64 -11.20
C ASP A 32 -10.25 1.80 -9.78
N ILE A 33 -9.40 1.55 -8.77
CA ILE A 33 -9.74 1.75 -7.36
C ILE A 33 -10.04 3.24 -7.11
N VAL A 34 -9.19 4.12 -7.62
CA VAL A 34 -9.36 5.58 -7.49
C VAL A 34 -10.57 6.08 -8.28
N SER A 35 -10.82 5.55 -9.47
CA SER A 35 -12.04 5.87 -10.24
C SER A 35 -13.31 5.51 -9.46
N ALA A 36 -13.34 4.36 -8.79
CA ALA A 36 -14.47 3.98 -7.93
C ALA A 36 -14.63 4.93 -6.72
N GLN A 37 -13.52 5.39 -6.14
CA GLN A 37 -13.56 6.41 -5.08
C GLN A 37 -14.11 7.74 -5.62
N LYS A 38 -13.69 8.14 -6.82
CA LYS A 38 -14.20 9.36 -7.46
C LYS A 38 -15.71 9.29 -7.70
N HIS A 39 -16.22 8.16 -8.18
CA HIS A 39 -17.66 7.97 -8.32
C HIS A 39 -18.41 8.11 -6.98
N LEU A 40 -17.83 7.63 -5.87
CA LEU A 40 -18.41 7.83 -4.54
C LEU A 40 -18.44 9.31 -4.14
N ILE A 41 -17.35 10.04 -4.37
CA ILE A 41 -17.26 11.47 -4.07
C ILE A 41 -18.29 12.26 -4.89
N ASP A 42 -18.45 11.94 -6.17
CA ASP A 42 -19.47 12.56 -7.03
C ASP A 42 -20.89 12.26 -6.56
N TYR A 43 -21.17 11.00 -6.18
CA TYR A 43 -22.46 10.60 -5.65
C TYR A 43 -22.83 11.35 -4.35
N LEU A 44 -21.83 11.66 -3.53
CA LEU A 44 -21.99 12.45 -2.30
C LEU A 44 -22.11 13.96 -2.55
N GLY A 45 -21.99 14.42 -3.80
CA GLY A 45 -22.04 15.82 -4.18
C GLY A 45 -20.83 16.63 -3.69
N ILE A 46 -19.68 15.98 -3.47
CA ILE A 46 -18.45 16.64 -3.02
C ILE A 46 -17.66 17.06 -4.26
N GLU A 47 -17.64 18.36 -4.53
CA GLU A 47 -16.95 18.91 -5.69
C GLU A 47 -15.42 18.87 -5.54
N LYS A 48 -14.92 19.17 -4.32
CA LYS A 48 -13.48 19.26 -4.05
C LYS A 48 -13.13 18.74 -2.66
N LEU A 49 -12.09 17.90 -2.58
CA LEU A 49 -11.54 17.38 -1.34
C LEU A 49 -10.47 18.30 -0.79
N LEU A 50 -10.49 18.57 0.52
CA LEU A 50 -9.41 19.29 1.19
C LEU A 50 -8.08 18.56 1.02
N SER A 51 -8.09 17.23 1.15
CA SER A 51 -6.89 16.41 0.98
C SER A 51 -7.23 14.96 0.68
N VAL A 52 -6.34 14.30 -0.05
CA VAL A 52 -6.26 12.84 -0.11
C VAL A 52 -4.97 12.41 0.58
N VAL A 53 -5.09 11.52 1.57
CA VAL A 53 -3.97 11.05 2.41
C VAL A 53 -3.87 9.54 2.33
N GLY A 54 -2.67 8.99 2.17
CA GLY A 54 -2.50 7.55 2.15
C GLY A 54 -1.06 7.09 2.21
N GLY A 55 -0.85 5.95 2.91
CA GLY A 55 0.46 5.30 3.03
C GLY A 55 0.60 4.08 2.14
N SER A 56 1.80 3.77 1.68
CA SER A 56 2.13 2.58 0.89
C SER A 56 1.26 2.49 -0.38
N MET A 57 0.47 1.44 -0.57
CA MET A 57 -0.52 1.32 -1.64
C MET A 57 -1.54 2.48 -1.61
N GLY A 58 -1.88 2.99 -0.43
CA GLY A 58 -2.70 4.20 -0.31
C GLY A 58 -2.01 5.42 -0.89
N GLY A 59 -0.68 5.52 -0.76
CA GLY A 59 0.12 6.56 -1.40
C GLY A 59 0.12 6.47 -2.93
N GLN A 60 0.13 5.25 -3.51
CA GLN A 60 -0.09 5.08 -4.95
C GLN A 60 -1.47 5.60 -5.38
N GLN A 61 -2.52 5.36 -4.56
CA GLN A 61 -3.84 5.92 -4.81
C GLN A 61 -3.85 7.45 -4.71
N VAL A 62 -3.13 8.04 -3.75
CA VAL A 62 -2.93 9.50 -3.65
C VAL A 62 -2.28 10.06 -4.92
N LEU A 63 -1.23 9.40 -5.43
CA LEU A 63 -0.59 9.81 -6.69
C LEU A 63 -1.53 9.66 -7.89
N SER A 64 -2.35 8.60 -7.92
CA SER A 64 -3.38 8.43 -8.94
C SER A 64 -4.44 9.55 -8.89
N TRP A 65 -4.89 9.95 -7.69
CA TRP A 65 -5.77 11.10 -7.51
C TRP A 65 -5.13 12.38 -8.01
N LEU A 66 -3.88 12.64 -7.65
CA LEU A 66 -3.12 13.83 -8.02
C LEU A 66 -2.99 13.98 -9.55
N VAL A 67 -2.84 12.86 -10.26
CA VAL A 67 -2.69 12.84 -11.72
C VAL A 67 -4.03 12.91 -12.45
N ASN A 68 -5.02 12.11 -12.01
CA ASN A 68 -6.25 11.95 -12.78
C ASN A 68 -7.34 12.96 -12.40
N TYR A 69 -7.29 13.50 -11.17
CA TYR A 69 -8.33 14.40 -10.64
C TYR A 69 -7.76 15.63 -9.92
N PRO A 70 -6.75 16.34 -10.48
CA PRO A 70 -6.10 17.46 -9.79
C PRO A 70 -7.06 18.59 -9.43
N ASN A 71 -8.09 18.82 -10.24
CA ASN A 71 -9.08 19.87 -10.02
C ASN A 71 -10.05 19.56 -8.86
N ASN A 72 -10.14 18.28 -8.46
CA ASN A 72 -10.99 17.87 -7.34
C ASN A 72 -10.24 17.82 -5.99
N LEU A 73 -8.98 18.29 -5.94
CA LEU A 73 -8.13 18.27 -4.75
C LEU A 73 -7.58 19.66 -4.44
N CYS A 74 -7.51 19.97 -3.14
CA CYS A 74 -6.71 21.10 -2.64
C CYS A 74 -5.29 20.66 -2.32
N SER A 75 -5.16 19.44 -1.78
CA SER A 75 -3.86 18.89 -1.38
C SER A 75 -3.82 17.37 -1.46
N ALA A 76 -2.58 16.84 -1.45
CA ALA A 76 -2.28 15.42 -1.49
C ALA A 76 -1.14 15.10 -0.51
N VAL A 77 -1.28 13.99 0.23
CA VAL A 77 -0.29 13.54 1.21
C VAL A 77 0.09 12.08 0.94
N PRO A 78 1.00 11.81 -0.02
CA PRO A 78 1.57 10.48 -0.20
C PRO A 78 2.61 10.18 0.88
N ILE A 79 2.49 9.03 1.55
CA ILE A 79 3.33 8.60 2.67
C ILE A 79 3.96 7.25 2.33
N ALA A 80 5.27 7.07 2.52
CA ALA A 80 5.99 5.81 2.34
C ALA A 80 5.62 5.10 1.03
N THR A 81 5.72 5.79 -0.11
CA THR A 81 5.23 5.32 -1.40
C THR A 81 6.18 5.66 -2.55
N THR A 82 5.83 5.24 -3.75
CA THR A 82 6.63 5.41 -4.97
C THR A 82 5.75 5.74 -6.19
N ILE A 83 6.33 6.39 -7.19
CA ILE A 83 5.70 6.64 -8.49
C ILE A 83 5.36 5.33 -9.22
N LYS A 84 6.24 4.33 -9.10
CA LYS A 84 6.09 2.97 -9.63
C LYS A 84 6.97 2.00 -8.84
N HIS A 85 6.56 0.74 -8.77
CA HIS A 85 7.34 -0.27 -8.07
C HIS A 85 8.72 -0.47 -8.69
N SER A 86 9.74 -0.56 -7.83
CA SER A 86 11.08 -0.98 -8.20
C SER A 86 11.12 -2.49 -8.48
N PRO A 87 12.15 -2.99 -9.19
CA PRO A 87 12.34 -4.44 -9.35
C PRO A 87 12.35 -5.22 -8.05
N GLN A 88 12.88 -4.65 -6.95
CA GLN A 88 12.89 -5.28 -5.64
C GLN A 88 11.48 -5.47 -5.07
N GLN A 89 10.62 -4.46 -5.14
CA GLN A 89 9.23 -4.54 -4.69
C GLN A 89 8.45 -5.59 -5.51
N ILE A 90 8.62 -5.58 -6.84
CA ILE A 90 8.03 -6.57 -7.74
C ILE A 90 8.51 -7.98 -7.39
N ALA A 91 9.81 -8.16 -7.09
CA ALA A 91 10.38 -9.45 -6.72
C ALA A 91 9.78 -10.00 -5.41
N PHE A 92 9.63 -9.20 -4.37
CA PHE A 92 8.97 -9.62 -3.14
C PHE A 92 7.51 -10.04 -3.37
N ASN A 93 6.77 -9.27 -4.14
CA ASN A 93 5.39 -9.62 -4.50
C ASN A 93 5.34 -10.93 -5.30
N GLU A 94 6.26 -11.12 -6.26
CA GLU A 94 6.31 -12.33 -7.07
C GLU A 94 6.60 -13.57 -6.23
N VAL A 95 7.55 -13.53 -5.28
CA VAL A 95 7.80 -14.65 -4.37
C VAL A 95 6.54 -15.01 -3.58
N GLY A 96 5.81 -14.01 -3.09
CA GLY A 96 4.53 -14.23 -2.40
C GLY A 96 3.47 -14.88 -3.30
N ARG A 97 3.34 -14.43 -4.55
CA ARG A 97 2.43 -15.03 -5.54
C ARG A 97 2.83 -16.47 -5.86
N GLN A 98 4.11 -16.72 -6.08
CA GLN A 98 4.60 -18.07 -6.35
C GLN A 98 4.36 -19.02 -5.18
N ALA A 99 4.54 -18.56 -3.94
CA ALA A 99 4.19 -19.36 -2.75
C ALA A 99 2.71 -19.79 -2.73
N ILE A 100 1.80 -18.89 -3.10
CA ILE A 100 0.37 -19.21 -3.21
C ILE A 100 0.09 -20.19 -4.35
N MET A 101 0.65 -19.92 -5.54
CA MET A 101 0.40 -20.74 -6.74
C MET A 101 1.03 -22.13 -6.65
N ALA A 102 2.10 -22.30 -5.89
CA ALA A 102 2.72 -23.58 -5.60
C ALA A 102 1.98 -24.42 -4.56
N ASP A 103 1.04 -23.83 -3.80
CA ASP A 103 0.21 -24.58 -2.85
C ASP A 103 -0.77 -25.48 -3.62
N GLY A 104 -0.73 -26.80 -3.37
CA GLY A 104 -1.59 -27.77 -4.05
C GLY A 104 -3.10 -27.54 -3.90
N HIS A 105 -3.50 -26.75 -2.91
CA HIS A 105 -4.90 -26.37 -2.71
C HIS A 105 -5.32 -25.13 -3.52
N TRP A 106 -4.41 -24.40 -4.16
CA TRP A 106 -4.75 -23.25 -4.98
C TRP A 106 -5.56 -23.61 -6.23
N LYS A 107 -5.29 -24.78 -6.85
CA LYS A 107 -6.06 -25.33 -7.97
C LYS A 107 -6.32 -24.32 -9.09
N SER A 108 -5.28 -23.61 -9.52
CA SER A 108 -5.41 -22.54 -10.53
C SER A 108 -6.52 -21.52 -10.19
N GLY A 109 -6.62 -21.15 -8.92
CA GLY A 109 -7.59 -20.18 -8.41
C GLY A 109 -8.97 -20.75 -8.03
N ASN A 110 -9.24 -22.02 -8.31
CA ASN A 110 -10.56 -22.65 -8.12
C ASN A 110 -10.61 -23.48 -6.82
N TYR A 111 -10.48 -22.83 -5.66
CA TYR A 111 -10.44 -23.50 -4.35
C TYR A 111 -11.65 -23.21 -3.44
N TYR A 112 -12.60 -22.38 -3.85
CA TYR A 112 -13.67 -21.88 -2.99
C TYR A 112 -14.66 -22.96 -2.49
N GLU A 113 -14.71 -24.12 -3.15
CA GLU A 113 -15.54 -25.27 -2.75
C GLU A 113 -14.74 -26.33 -1.96
N GLY A 114 -13.50 -26.02 -1.54
CA GLY A 114 -12.63 -26.97 -0.88
C GLY A 114 -11.59 -26.32 0.04
N PRO A 115 -10.51 -27.05 0.36
CA PRO A 115 -9.41 -26.48 1.17
C PRO A 115 -8.75 -25.29 0.48
N THR A 116 -8.49 -24.24 1.26
CA THR A 116 -7.82 -23.03 0.78
C THR A 116 -6.29 -23.21 0.70
N PRO A 117 -5.57 -22.47 -0.16
CA PRO A 117 -4.10 -22.48 -0.26
C PRO A 117 -3.47 -21.76 0.94
N SER A 118 -3.75 -22.25 2.13
CA SER A 118 -3.40 -21.59 3.39
C SER A 118 -1.90 -21.58 3.65
N LYS A 119 -1.18 -22.61 3.24
CA LYS A 119 0.29 -22.67 3.42
C LYS A 119 0.99 -21.63 2.55
N GLY A 120 0.61 -21.54 1.29
CA GLY A 120 1.15 -20.55 0.36
C GLY A 120 0.84 -19.12 0.78
N LEU A 121 -0.40 -18.86 1.17
CA LEU A 121 -0.83 -17.54 1.63
C LEU A 121 -0.13 -17.14 2.94
N ALA A 122 0.09 -18.09 3.87
CA ALA A 122 0.87 -17.85 5.09
C ALA A 122 2.31 -17.44 4.78
N VAL A 123 2.98 -18.16 3.87
CA VAL A 123 4.36 -17.83 3.43
C VAL A 123 4.40 -16.44 2.77
N ALA A 124 3.45 -16.12 1.89
CA ALA A 124 3.35 -14.80 1.29
C ALA A 124 3.22 -13.69 2.36
N ARG A 125 2.46 -13.93 3.43
CA ARG A 125 2.36 -13.00 4.56
C ARG A 125 3.65 -12.90 5.37
N MET A 126 4.38 -14.00 5.57
CA MET A 126 5.68 -13.98 6.24
C MET A 126 6.66 -13.07 5.50
N ILE A 127 6.75 -13.20 4.19
CA ILE A 127 7.59 -12.32 3.34
C ILE A 127 7.19 -10.86 3.55
N GLY A 128 5.89 -10.54 3.53
CA GLY A 128 5.42 -9.20 3.83
C GLY A 128 5.91 -8.69 5.19
N HIS A 129 5.82 -9.49 6.25
CA HIS A 129 6.31 -9.07 7.58
C HIS A 129 7.83 -8.86 7.65
N ILE A 130 8.61 -9.59 6.86
CA ILE A 130 10.06 -9.34 6.74
C ILE A 130 10.29 -7.97 6.10
N THR A 131 9.55 -7.62 5.05
CA THR A 131 9.74 -6.35 4.34
C THR A 131 9.18 -5.14 5.09
N TYR A 132 8.22 -5.34 5.99
CA TYR A 132 7.60 -4.24 6.75
C TYR A 132 8.44 -3.77 7.94
N MET A 133 9.28 -4.61 8.50
CA MET A 133 10.14 -4.27 9.63
C MET A 133 11.56 -3.94 9.15
N SER A 134 12.24 -3.02 9.83
CA SER A 134 13.67 -2.81 9.63
C SER A 134 14.49 -3.90 10.32
N ASP A 135 15.76 -4.05 9.92
CA ASP A 135 16.71 -4.91 10.62
C ASP A 135 16.82 -4.53 12.12
N LYS A 136 16.92 -3.22 12.40
CA LYS A 136 16.99 -2.71 13.76
C LYS A 136 15.74 -3.08 14.57
N SER A 137 14.54 -2.89 14.04
CA SER A 137 13.29 -3.25 14.70
C SER A 137 13.18 -4.75 14.95
N MET A 138 13.64 -5.58 13.99
CA MET A 138 13.71 -7.04 14.19
C MET A 138 14.70 -7.42 15.27
N ALA A 139 15.89 -6.81 15.27
CA ALA A 139 16.91 -7.07 16.28
C ALA A 139 16.45 -6.67 17.68
N GLU A 140 15.84 -5.50 17.85
CA GLU A 140 15.30 -5.02 19.12
C GLU A 140 14.17 -5.91 19.64
N LYS A 141 13.29 -6.38 18.74
CA LYS A 141 12.11 -7.15 19.13
C LYS A 141 12.40 -8.62 19.44
N PHE A 142 13.28 -9.26 18.70
CA PHE A 142 13.48 -10.70 18.76
C PHE A 142 14.91 -11.08 19.16
N GLY A 143 15.91 -10.29 18.79
CA GLY A 143 17.32 -10.64 18.92
C GLY A 143 17.60 -12.02 18.30
N ARG A 144 18.40 -12.83 18.98
CA ARG A 144 18.60 -14.25 18.70
C ARG A 144 17.98 -15.14 19.79
N THR A 145 16.88 -14.68 20.37
CA THR A 145 16.20 -15.39 21.47
C THR A 145 15.63 -16.71 20.98
N LYS A 146 16.02 -17.79 21.68
CA LYS A 146 15.50 -19.14 21.42
C LYS A 146 14.18 -19.37 22.11
N LYS A 147 13.30 -20.11 21.44
CA LYS A 147 12.04 -20.62 21.97
C LYS A 147 12.30 -21.91 22.74
N GLY A 148 12.33 -21.85 24.08
CA GLY A 148 12.56 -23.02 24.94
C GLY A 148 14.03 -23.31 25.23
N ALA A 149 14.29 -23.91 26.39
CA ALA A 149 15.63 -24.27 26.84
C ALA A 149 15.98 -25.71 26.41
N GLY A 150 16.98 -25.85 25.52
CA GLY A 150 17.70 -27.10 25.37
C GLY A 150 17.05 -28.23 24.57
N GLU A 151 16.00 -27.99 23.80
CA GLU A 151 15.45 -29.00 22.87
C GLU A 151 16.48 -29.34 21.77
N PRO A 152 16.59 -30.62 21.37
CA PRO A 152 17.46 -31.00 20.26
C PRO A 152 17.01 -30.34 18.96
N PHE A 153 17.95 -30.05 18.07
CA PHE A 153 17.68 -29.44 16.75
C PHE A 153 16.56 -30.21 16.01
N LYS A 154 15.47 -29.48 15.71
CA LYS A 154 14.30 -29.97 14.95
C LYS A 154 13.92 -28.93 13.90
N PHE A 155 13.24 -29.35 12.83
CA PHE A 155 12.66 -28.43 11.83
C PHE A 155 11.37 -27.74 12.36
N THR A 156 11.39 -27.27 13.60
CA THR A 156 10.35 -26.50 14.28
C THR A 156 10.81 -25.04 14.42
N ALA A 157 10.06 -24.20 15.12
CA ALA A 157 10.47 -22.83 15.40
C ALA A 157 11.47 -22.81 16.56
N ASP A 158 12.73 -22.63 16.27
CA ASP A 158 13.81 -22.56 17.27
C ASP A 158 14.01 -21.14 17.81
N PHE A 159 13.72 -20.12 17.04
CA PHE A 159 13.86 -18.71 17.39
C PHE A 159 12.50 -18.01 17.49
N GLU A 160 12.44 -16.99 18.35
CA GLU A 160 11.21 -16.19 18.53
C GLU A 160 10.70 -15.57 17.23
N VAL A 161 11.60 -15.10 16.34
CA VAL A 161 11.22 -14.53 15.05
C VAL A 161 10.53 -15.54 14.13
N GLU A 162 10.92 -16.82 14.17
CA GLU A 162 10.26 -17.88 13.40
C GLU A 162 8.84 -18.12 13.89
N GLY A 163 8.66 -18.15 15.22
CA GLY A 163 7.34 -18.25 15.83
C GLY A 163 6.44 -17.07 15.50
N TYR A 164 7.00 -15.86 15.51
CA TYR A 164 6.30 -14.64 15.10
C TYR A 164 5.83 -14.70 13.63
N LEU A 165 6.69 -15.06 12.71
CA LEU A 165 6.35 -15.14 11.29
C LEU A 165 5.24 -16.18 11.04
N ARG A 166 5.35 -17.38 11.65
CA ARG A 166 4.30 -18.41 11.57
C ARG A 166 2.96 -17.89 12.11
N TYR A 167 2.97 -17.30 13.29
CA TYR A 167 1.76 -16.70 13.90
C TYR A 167 1.11 -15.65 12.99
N ARG A 168 1.91 -14.79 12.37
CA ARG A 168 1.40 -13.75 11.44
C ARG A 168 0.82 -14.35 10.17
N GLY A 169 1.45 -15.37 9.62
CA GLY A 169 0.95 -16.14 8.49
C GLY A 169 -0.39 -16.79 8.81
N ASP A 170 -0.47 -17.57 9.88
CA ASP A 170 -1.67 -18.31 10.29
C ASP A 170 -2.87 -17.40 10.57
N ASN A 171 -2.64 -16.23 11.19
CA ASN A 171 -3.71 -15.26 11.41
C ASN A 171 -4.17 -14.55 10.13
N PHE A 172 -3.27 -14.36 9.18
CA PHE A 172 -3.65 -13.74 7.91
C PHE A 172 -4.57 -14.62 7.08
N VAL A 173 -4.29 -15.90 7.02
CA VAL A 173 -5.09 -16.92 6.31
C VAL A 173 -6.56 -16.94 6.77
N LYS A 174 -6.82 -16.68 8.05
CA LYS A 174 -8.19 -16.68 8.61
C LYS A 174 -9.08 -15.55 8.06
N ARG A 175 -8.50 -14.52 7.46
CA ARG A 175 -9.20 -13.28 7.12
C ARG A 175 -8.92 -12.73 5.72
N PHE A 176 -8.08 -13.39 4.94
CA PHE A 176 -7.68 -12.88 3.62
C PHE A 176 -7.79 -13.96 2.56
N ASP A 177 -8.28 -13.58 1.40
CA ASP A 177 -8.43 -14.44 0.26
C ASP A 177 -7.15 -14.48 -0.59
N ALA A 178 -6.72 -15.69 -0.98
CA ALA A 178 -5.46 -15.86 -1.70
C ALA A 178 -5.49 -15.27 -3.11
N ASN A 179 -6.60 -15.42 -3.84
CA ASN A 179 -6.73 -14.78 -5.15
C ASN A 179 -6.74 -13.25 -5.02
N SER A 180 -7.41 -12.69 -4.00
CA SER A 180 -7.35 -11.24 -3.72
C SER A 180 -5.92 -10.75 -3.51
N TYR A 181 -5.07 -11.53 -2.84
CA TYR A 181 -3.64 -11.20 -2.70
C TYR A 181 -2.94 -11.12 -4.06
N LEU A 182 -3.21 -12.08 -4.96
CA LEU A 182 -2.64 -12.08 -6.30
C LEU A 182 -3.05 -10.82 -7.09
N TYR A 183 -4.34 -10.50 -7.08
CA TYR A 183 -4.88 -9.33 -7.79
C TYR A 183 -4.31 -8.01 -7.26
N ILE A 184 -4.29 -7.82 -5.95
CA ILE A 184 -3.83 -6.58 -5.33
C ILE A 184 -2.33 -6.37 -5.56
N THR A 185 -1.51 -7.42 -5.40
CA THR A 185 -0.07 -7.29 -5.66
C THR A 185 0.23 -7.05 -7.13
N LYS A 186 -0.55 -7.63 -8.05
CA LYS A 186 -0.45 -7.31 -9.49
C LYS A 186 -0.87 -5.86 -9.78
N ALA A 187 -1.91 -5.36 -9.13
CA ALA A 187 -2.34 -3.96 -9.29
C ALA A 187 -1.24 -2.98 -8.85
N MET A 188 -0.57 -3.27 -7.71
CA MET A 188 0.56 -2.45 -7.23
C MET A 188 1.77 -2.52 -8.16
N ASP A 189 2.14 -3.72 -8.64
CA ASP A 189 3.30 -3.91 -9.53
C ASP A 189 3.13 -3.22 -10.88
N ASN A 190 1.91 -3.17 -11.41
CA ASN A 190 1.60 -2.55 -12.69
C ASN A 190 1.28 -1.05 -12.57
N PHE A 191 1.27 -0.49 -11.35
CA PHE A 191 1.04 0.92 -11.17
C PHE A 191 2.25 1.74 -11.63
N ASP A 192 1.98 2.72 -12.50
CA ASP A 192 2.90 3.77 -12.90
C ASP A 192 2.12 5.09 -12.94
N ALA A 193 2.33 5.95 -11.95
CA ALA A 193 1.67 7.25 -11.87
C ALA A 193 2.01 8.15 -13.04
N SER A 194 3.14 7.93 -13.70
CA SER A 194 3.58 8.72 -14.86
C SER A 194 2.95 8.27 -16.19
N GLY A 195 2.37 7.06 -16.22
CA GLY A 195 1.84 6.47 -17.45
C GLY A 195 2.90 6.32 -18.55
N GLY A 196 4.16 6.03 -18.16
CA GLY A 196 5.29 5.90 -19.08
C GLY A 196 5.92 7.23 -19.55
N ARG A 197 5.41 8.36 -19.10
CA ARG A 197 6.00 9.69 -19.33
C ARG A 197 6.94 10.10 -18.19
N ARG A 198 7.50 11.29 -18.27
CA ARG A 198 8.15 11.89 -17.10
C ARG A 198 7.08 12.36 -16.11
N PHE A 199 7.29 12.11 -14.82
CA PHE A 199 6.27 12.43 -13.82
C PHE A 199 6.08 13.94 -13.63
N ASP A 200 7.13 14.74 -13.79
CA ASP A 200 7.05 16.20 -13.78
C ASP A 200 6.21 16.76 -14.96
N GLU A 201 6.25 16.14 -16.13
CA GLU A 201 5.40 16.53 -17.26
C GLU A 201 3.91 16.26 -17.00
N VAL A 202 3.62 15.17 -16.27
CA VAL A 202 2.23 14.81 -15.92
C VAL A 202 1.64 15.76 -14.88
N LEU A 203 2.49 16.38 -14.06
CA LEU A 203 2.11 17.29 -12.96
C LEU A 203 2.08 18.77 -13.39
N GLN A 204 2.42 19.09 -14.63
CA GLN A 204 2.39 20.48 -15.11
C GLN A 204 1.02 21.12 -14.86
N ASP A 205 1.06 22.39 -14.46
CA ASP A 205 -0.11 23.22 -14.17
C ASP A 205 -0.97 22.77 -12.97
N SER A 206 -0.58 21.71 -12.25
CA SER A 206 -1.28 21.29 -11.05
C SER A 206 -1.18 22.34 -9.93
N LYS A 207 -2.32 22.74 -9.39
CA LYS A 207 -2.42 23.68 -8.25
C LYS A 207 -2.50 22.96 -6.89
N VAL A 208 -2.47 21.64 -6.91
CA VAL A 208 -2.54 20.81 -5.69
C VAL A 208 -1.28 21.02 -4.85
N LYS A 209 -1.46 21.25 -3.56
CA LYS A 209 -0.33 21.34 -2.63
C LYS A 209 0.03 19.94 -2.11
N VAL A 210 1.32 19.60 -2.06
CA VAL A 210 1.75 18.25 -1.76
C VAL A 210 2.63 18.22 -0.50
N LEU A 211 2.31 17.30 0.43
CA LEU A 211 3.17 16.92 1.55
C LEU A 211 3.62 15.47 1.34
N VAL A 212 4.91 15.25 1.13
CA VAL A 212 5.47 13.90 1.00
C VAL A 212 6.14 13.52 2.31
N ILE A 213 5.79 12.35 2.87
CA ILE A 213 6.39 11.81 4.08
C ILE A 213 7.07 10.48 3.77
N SER A 214 8.29 10.29 4.27
CA SER A 214 9.04 9.04 4.21
C SER A 214 9.70 8.72 5.54
N PHE A 215 10.19 7.50 5.70
CA PHE A 215 10.84 7.02 6.91
C PHE A 215 12.26 6.54 6.59
N LYS A 216 13.23 6.92 7.41
CA LYS A 216 14.65 6.66 7.18
C LYS A 216 14.98 5.16 7.13
N SER A 217 14.31 4.35 7.95
CA SER A 217 14.54 2.91 8.02
C SER A 217 13.68 2.07 7.09
N ASP A 218 12.81 2.70 6.30
CA ASP A 218 11.97 1.99 5.31
C ASP A 218 12.83 1.48 4.15
N TRP A 219 13.00 0.18 4.06
CA TRP A 219 13.76 -0.47 3.02
C TRP A 219 12.88 -1.13 1.94
N LEU A 220 11.55 -1.22 2.20
CA LEU A 220 10.57 -1.63 1.19
C LEU A 220 10.23 -0.46 0.24
N TYR A 221 10.00 0.75 0.80
CA TYR A 221 9.85 2.00 0.06
C TYR A 221 10.92 3.00 0.51
N PRO A 222 12.19 2.82 0.11
CA PRO A 222 13.29 3.65 0.57
C PRO A 222 13.06 5.13 0.28
N ALA A 223 13.53 6.00 1.16
CA ALA A 223 13.30 7.44 1.10
C ALA A 223 13.69 8.10 -0.24
N TYR A 224 14.61 7.49 -1.02
CA TYR A 224 14.95 8.01 -2.34
C TYR A 224 13.75 8.02 -3.30
N GLN A 225 12.81 7.05 -3.19
CA GLN A 225 11.60 7.00 -4.03
C GLN A 225 10.66 8.17 -3.70
N SER A 226 10.50 8.51 -2.43
CA SER A 226 9.77 9.71 -2.02
C SER A 226 10.47 11.00 -2.50
N LYS A 227 11.80 11.03 -2.50
CA LYS A 227 12.59 12.15 -3.05
C LYS A 227 12.42 12.29 -4.57
N GLU A 228 12.19 11.20 -5.30
CA GLU A 228 11.83 11.25 -6.72
C GLU A 228 10.48 11.94 -6.94
N ILE A 229 9.47 11.65 -6.11
CA ILE A 229 8.18 12.35 -6.14
C ILE A 229 8.38 13.85 -5.90
N VAL A 230 9.12 14.21 -4.85
CA VAL A 230 9.43 15.61 -4.50
C VAL A 230 10.14 16.32 -5.64
N LYS A 231 11.13 15.68 -6.26
CA LYS A 231 11.87 16.23 -7.40
C LYS A 231 10.94 16.53 -8.57
N ALA A 232 10.08 15.59 -8.92
CA ALA A 232 9.13 15.76 -10.02
C ALA A 232 8.14 16.91 -9.72
N CYS A 233 7.56 16.93 -8.52
CA CYS A 233 6.68 18.02 -8.10
C CYS A 233 7.37 19.40 -8.22
N LYS A 234 8.61 19.53 -7.74
CA LYS A 234 9.37 20.78 -7.82
C LYS A 234 9.67 21.20 -9.27
N LEU A 235 10.02 20.24 -10.14
CA LEU A 235 10.26 20.50 -11.55
C LEU A 235 8.99 20.98 -12.27
N ALA A 236 7.83 20.47 -11.87
CA ALA A 236 6.52 20.88 -12.38
C ALA A 236 6.00 22.21 -11.77
N GLY A 237 6.73 22.82 -10.83
CA GLY A 237 6.28 24.03 -10.12
C GLY A 237 5.19 23.79 -9.08
N VAL A 238 4.96 22.54 -8.67
CA VAL A 238 3.98 22.17 -7.64
C VAL A 238 4.50 22.51 -6.25
N GLU A 239 3.71 23.26 -5.45
CA GLU A 239 4.04 23.57 -4.06
C GLU A 239 4.19 22.29 -3.24
N THR A 240 5.41 21.98 -2.79
CA THR A 240 5.73 20.69 -2.17
C THR A 240 6.54 20.86 -0.90
N THR A 241 6.05 20.24 0.17
CA THR A 241 6.76 20.04 1.44
C THR A 241 7.21 18.58 1.53
N TYR A 242 8.40 18.34 2.06
CA TYR A 242 8.95 17.00 2.28
C TYR A 242 9.44 16.86 3.72
N CYS A 243 9.04 15.74 4.34
CA CYS A 243 9.51 15.35 5.66
C CYS A 243 10.02 13.91 5.62
N GLU A 244 11.24 13.69 6.14
CA GLU A 244 11.81 12.35 6.36
C GLU A 244 11.88 12.10 7.87
N ILE A 245 11.06 11.19 8.37
CA ILE A 245 10.97 10.86 9.79
C ILE A 245 12.06 9.87 10.15
N ASP A 246 12.82 10.15 11.23
CA ASP A 246 13.83 9.23 11.76
C ASP A 246 13.17 8.18 12.65
N SER A 247 12.71 7.10 12.05
CA SER A 247 12.08 5.96 12.72
C SER A 247 12.90 4.70 12.54
N THR A 248 12.77 3.77 13.47
CA THR A 248 13.40 2.44 13.39
C THR A 248 12.44 1.34 12.96
N TYR A 249 11.15 1.63 12.78
CA TYR A 249 10.12 0.61 12.55
C TYR A 249 10.06 0.05 11.12
N GLY A 250 10.86 0.58 10.19
CA GLY A 250 10.82 0.16 8.78
C GLY A 250 9.62 0.74 8.06
N HIS A 251 9.01 -0.04 7.18
CA HIS A 251 7.82 0.37 6.44
C HIS A 251 6.59 0.54 7.34
N ASP A 252 6.46 -0.28 8.39
CA ASP A 252 5.35 -0.17 9.36
C ASP A 252 5.37 1.18 10.13
N ALA A 253 6.44 1.98 10.01
CA ALA A 253 6.56 3.29 10.65
C ALA A 253 5.35 4.20 10.38
N PHE A 254 4.80 4.20 9.14
CA PHE A 254 3.62 5.01 8.79
C PHE A 254 2.33 4.61 9.54
N LEU A 255 2.35 3.53 10.29
CA LEU A 255 1.26 3.08 11.18
C LEU A 255 1.60 3.25 12.67
N LEU A 256 2.85 3.52 13.00
CA LEU A 256 3.37 3.48 14.36
C LEU A 256 3.88 4.84 14.86
N GLU A 257 4.39 5.69 13.97
CA GLU A 257 4.88 7.05 14.30
C GLU A 257 3.74 8.08 14.35
N VAL A 258 2.71 7.74 15.15
CA VAL A 258 1.43 8.47 15.17
C VAL A 258 1.59 9.94 15.58
N GLU A 259 2.45 10.26 16.54
CA GLU A 259 2.60 11.62 17.06
C GLU A 259 3.22 12.56 16.04
N GLU A 260 4.33 12.15 15.42
CA GLU A 260 5.06 12.97 14.45
C GLU A 260 4.26 13.13 13.15
N GLU A 261 3.68 12.04 12.63
CA GLU A 261 2.78 12.12 11.46
C GLU A 261 1.57 13.00 11.72
N THR A 262 0.92 12.85 12.88
CA THR A 262 -0.23 13.68 13.26
C THR A 262 0.16 15.14 13.31
N HIS A 263 1.33 15.47 13.87
CA HIS A 263 1.83 16.85 13.92
C HIS A 263 1.98 17.42 12.50
N LEU A 264 2.70 16.71 11.63
CA LEU A 264 2.97 17.15 10.25
C LEU A 264 1.69 17.33 9.44
N ILE A 265 0.83 16.29 9.42
CA ILE A 265 -0.41 16.30 8.65
C ILE A 265 -1.37 17.37 9.17
N LYS A 266 -1.55 17.49 10.49
CA LYS A 266 -2.42 18.49 11.11
C LYS A 266 -2.01 19.92 10.75
N HIS A 267 -0.71 20.24 10.84
CA HIS A 267 -0.22 21.56 10.50
C HIS A 267 -0.33 21.85 9.00
N PHE A 268 -0.04 20.88 8.15
CA PHE A 268 -0.23 20.99 6.72
C PHE A 268 -1.70 21.25 6.36
N LEU A 269 -2.62 20.44 6.87
CA LEU A 269 -4.06 20.57 6.59
C LEU A 269 -4.64 21.89 7.12
N LYS A 270 -4.21 22.34 8.32
CA LYS A 270 -4.62 23.66 8.84
C LYS A 270 -4.21 24.79 7.90
N ARG A 271 -2.98 24.77 7.39
CA ARG A 271 -2.52 25.79 6.43
C ARG A 271 -3.37 25.78 5.15
N ILE A 272 -3.70 24.59 4.64
CA ILE A 272 -4.56 24.45 3.46
C ILE A 272 -5.96 25.00 3.74
N PHE A 273 -6.56 24.62 4.88
CA PHE A 273 -7.90 25.04 5.28
C PHE A 273 -8.01 26.56 5.42
N TYR A 274 -7.09 27.20 6.15
CA TYR A 274 -7.13 28.66 6.32
C TYR A 274 -6.86 29.43 5.03
N ALA A 275 -5.99 28.91 4.15
CA ALA A 275 -5.82 29.54 2.85
C ALA A 275 -7.12 29.53 2.04
N TYR A 276 -7.93 28.50 2.19
CA TYR A 276 -9.25 28.37 1.58
C TYR A 276 -10.27 29.34 2.16
N GLU A 277 -10.37 29.44 3.50
CA GLU A 277 -11.32 30.36 4.15
C GLU A 277 -11.05 31.82 3.79
N VAL A 278 -9.78 32.19 3.62
CA VAL A 278 -9.38 33.59 3.33
C VAL A 278 -9.60 33.95 1.85
N THR A 279 -9.44 33.02 0.94
CA THR A 279 -9.52 33.31 -0.51
C THR A 279 -10.93 33.13 -1.09
N GLY A 280 -11.82 32.41 -0.41
CA GLY A 280 -13.13 32.03 -0.95
C GLY A 280 -13.02 31.13 -2.18
N ASP A 281 -11.79 30.72 -2.49
CA ASP A 281 -11.42 30.10 -3.74
C ASP A 281 -11.22 28.59 -3.54
N TYR A 282 -12.28 27.86 -3.85
CA TYR A 282 -12.18 26.40 -4.00
C TYR A 282 -11.34 26.03 -5.26
N GLY A 283 -10.47 26.91 -5.68
CA GLY A 283 -9.53 26.79 -6.78
C GLY A 283 -10.10 27.34 -8.08
N ALA A 284 -9.99 28.65 -8.28
CA ALA A 284 -9.92 29.19 -9.62
C ALA A 284 -8.59 28.87 -10.27
#